data_59a1609995575a1b64d773e485b5dab6
#
_entry.id   59a1609995575a1b64d773e485b5dab6
#
_cell.length_a   1.000
_cell.length_b   1.000
_cell.length_c   1.000
_cell.angle_alpha   90.00
_cell.angle_beta   90.00
_cell.angle_gamma   90.00
#
_symmetry.space_group_name_H-M   'P 1'
#
loop_
_entity.id
_entity.type
_entity.pdbx_description
1 polymer ?
#
loop_
_entity_poly.entity_id
_entity_poly.type
_entity_poly.pdbx_seq_one_letter_code
_entity_poly.pdbx_strand_id
1 'polypeptide(L)'
;MKEVLKLEADSINRVIGLLDEQMCNKLTNVFEFLHAKGGQMVLCGVGKSGLIGEKLSSTFSSLGLRSIFLHPTEALHGDLGRTSENDAIIFLSKSGTTSEIMKLMPFLRIHKDHRIALVGDLSKAIAKECGIAFDCSVEREACINDLAPTTSSTVALAMGDAIAVAYEKFVGLSKEGFAINHPGGKLGKSLTMKVRDLMWPLKESPILTSEKLLKDAVLEMTNKPLGALAVMDNNKFSGILVEGDIRRSIAKEENALEKPLSEIMTKEPKYITSNELAMDALKLMEQNKIYVLPVITDGKFEGFIRMHDLLKEGF
;
A
#
# COMPACT_ATOMS: atom_id res chain seq x y z
N MET A 1 6.89 -32.56 6.46
CA MET A 1 6.96 -31.11 6.08
C MET A 1 7.68 -30.89 4.74
N LYS A 2 8.97 -31.29 4.60
CA LYS A 2 9.71 -31.08 3.32
C LYS A 2 9.01 -31.71 2.11
N GLU A 3 8.49 -32.91 2.23
CA GLU A 3 7.75 -33.61 1.15
C GLU A 3 6.47 -32.87 0.75
N VAL A 4 5.72 -32.34 1.70
CA VAL A 4 4.51 -31.53 1.44
C VAL A 4 4.85 -30.28 0.63
N LEU A 5 5.83 -29.50 1.11
CA LEU A 5 6.26 -28.30 0.40
C LEU A 5 6.78 -28.59 -1.01
N LYS A 6 7.49 -29.73 -1.18
CA LYS A 6 7.96 -30.16 -2.50
C LYS A 6 6.79 -30.51 -3.42
N LEU A 7 5.81 -31.29 -2.95
CA LEU A 7 4.63 -31.65 -3.73
C LEU A 7 3.84 -30.42 -4.19
N GLU A 8 3.68 -29.42 -3.31
CA GLU A 8 3.01 -28.17 -3.63
C GLU A 8 3.80 -27.38 -4.68
N ALA A 9 5.13 -27.25 -4.51
CA ALA A 9 6.00 -26.56 -5.48
C ALA A 9 6.00 -27.26 -6.85
N ASP A 10 6.09 -28.60 -6.89
CA ASP A 10 6.06 -29.38 -8.12
C ASP A 10 4.71 -29.22 -8.85
N SER A 11 3.60 -29.14 -8.09
CA SER A 11 2.26 -28.91 -8.65
C SER A 11 2.12 -27.50 -9.26
N ILE A 12 2.68 -26.48 -8.63
CA ILE A 12 2.74 -25.11 -9.22
C ILE A 12 3.59 -25.13 -10.50
N ASN A 13 4.77 -25.74 -10.49
CA ASN A 13 5.63 -25.84 -11.66
C ASN A 13 4.93 -26.52 -12.83
N ARG A 14 4.14 -27.58 -12.56
CA ARG A 14 3.34 -28.23 -13.58
C ARG A 14 2.34 -27.27 -14.23
N VAL A 15 1.61 -26.48 -13.43
CA VAL A 15 0.60 -25.54 -13.92
C VAL A 15 1.23 -24.45 -14.78
N ILE A 16 2.43 -23.99 -14.47
CA ILE A 16 3.18 -23.02 -15.29
C ILE A 16 3.33 -23.53 -16.73
N GLY A 17 3.63 -24.84 -16.89
CA GLY A 17 3.78 -25.46 -18.21
C GLY A 17 2.48 -25.62 -19.02
N LEU A 18 1.32 -25.38 -18.40
CA LEU A 18 0.01 -25.46 -19.06
C LEU A 18 -0.52 -24.10 -19.52
N LEU A 19 0.14 -23.02 -19.15
CA LEU A 19 -0.24 -21.67 -19.58
C LEU A 19 0.20 -21.43 -21.03
N ASP A 20 -0.75 -21.00 -21.86
CA ASP A 20 -0.51 -20.64 -23.24
C ASP A 20 -0.84 -19.17 -23.54
N GLU A 21 -0.37 -18.69 -24.67
CA GLU A 21 -0.58 -17.31 -25.11
C GLU A 21 -2.06 -17.00 -25.37
N GLN A 22 -2.84 -17.97 -25.82
CA GLN A 22 -4.27 -17.79 -26.11
C GLN A 22 -5.04 -17.53 -24.81
N MET A 23 -4.72 -18.25 -23.72
CA MET A 23 -5.30 -18.01 -22.40
C MET A 23 -4.96 -16.61 -21.89
N CYS A 24 -3.69 -16.20 -22.03
CA CYS A 24 -3.23 -14.86 -21.62
C CYS A 24 -3.97 -13.76 -22.40
N ASN A 25 -4.13 -13.92 -23.72
CA ASN A 25 -4.85 -12.95 -24.55
C ASN A 25 -6.33 -12.85 -24.16
N LYS A 26 -7.00 -13.97 -23.92
CA LYS A 26 -8.39 -13.96 -23.43
C LYS A 26 -8.52 -13.26 -22.07
N LEU A 27 -7.58 -13.49 -21.16
CA LEU A 27 -7.57 -12.83 -19.86
C LEU A 27 -7.36 -11.32 -20.02
N THR A 28 -6.49 -10.89 -20.91
CA THR A 28 -6.28 -9.46 -21.23
C THR A 28 -7.57 -8.82 -21.73
N ASN A 29 -8.34 -9.49 -22.61
CA ASN A 29 -9.63 -8.98 -23.08
C ASN A 29 -10.63 -8.79 -21.92
N VAL A 30 -10.61 -9.68 -20.91
CA VAL A 30 -11.44 -9.51 -19.69
C VAL A 30 -10.99 -8.27 -18.90
N PHE A 31 -9.70 -8.01 -18.79
CA PHE A 31 -9.19 -6.83 -18.11
C PHE A 31 -9.54 -5.54 -18.83
N GLU A 32 -9.42 -5.51 -20.17
CA GLU A 32 -9.86 -4.39 -21.01
C GLU A 32 -11.34 -4.11 -20.82
N PHE A 33 -12.18 -5.16 -20.83
CA PHE A 33 -13.60 -5.04 -20.60
C PHE A 33 -13.92 -4.44 -19.22
N LEU A 34 -13.33 -4.99 -18.15
CA LEU A 34 -13.53 -4.47 -16.78
C LEU A 34 -13.10 -3.01 -16.67
N HIS A 35 -11.95 -2.67 -17.23
CA HIS A 35 -11.44 -1.31 -17.22
C HIS A 35 -12.35 -0.34 -17.98
N ALA A 36 -12.79 -0.70 -19.17
CA ALA A 36 -13.66 0.12 -20.02
C ALA A 36 -15.07 0.32 -19.43
N LYS A 37 -15.60 -0.69 -18.73
CA LYS A 37 -16.96 -0.67 -18.16
C LYS A 37 -17.00 -0.22 -16.69
N GLY A 38 -15.85 -0.07 -16.05
CA GLY A 38 -15.78 0.17 -14.60
C GLY A 38 -16.37 -0.98 -13.80
N GLY A 39 -16.26 -2.22 -14.31
CA GLY A 39 -16.73 -3.44 -13.67
C GLY A 39 -15.87 -3.86 -12.49
N GLN A 40 -16.23 -4.96 -11.84
CA GLN A 40 -15.47 -5.55 -10.73
C GLN A 40 -15.15 -7.01 -11.01
N MET A 41 -14.15 -7.56 -10.33
CA MET A 41 -13.85 -8.98 -10.33
C MET A 41 -14.59 -9.67 -9.19
N VAL A 42 -15.46 -10.60 -9.52
CA VAL A 42 -16.21 -11.41 -8.54
C VAL A 42 -15.49 -12.73 -8.32
N LEU A 43 -15.22 -13.13 -7.08
CA LEU A 43 -14.65 -14.43 -6.73
C LEU A 43 -15.75 -15.31 -6.15
N CYS A 44 -15.86 -16.56 -6.62
CA CYS A 44 -16.93 -17.45 -6.20
C CYS A 44 -16.39 -18.86 -5.93
N GLY A 45 -16.68 -19.41 -4.75
CA GLY A 45 -16.24 -20.75 -4.34
C GLY A 45 -16.93 -21.20 -3.06
N VAL A 46 -16.78 -22.48 -2.71
CA VAL A 46 -17.36 -23.08 -1.51
C VAL A 46 -16.27 -23.68 -0.63
N GLY A 47 -16.42 -23.61 0.67
CA GLY A 47 -15.49 -24.21 1.63
C GLY A 47 -14.07 -23.62 1.53
N LYS A 48 -13.04 -24.47 1.37
CA LYS A 48 -11.65 -24.00 1.26
C LYS A 48 -11.43 -23.17 0.00
N SER A 49 -12.07 -23.50 -1.11
CA SER A 49 -12.06 -22.67 -2.32
C SER A 49 -12.71 -21.31 -2.12
N GLY A 50 -13.75 -21.23 -1.27
CA GLY A 50 -14.36 -19.95 -0.87
C GLY A 50 -13.39 -19.08 -0.09
N LEU A 51 -12.70 -19.62 0.92
CA LEU A 51 -11.68 -18.88 1.70
C LEU A 51 -10.54 -18.34 0.82
N ILE A 52 -10.12 -19.13 -0.20
CA ILE A 52 -9.17 -18.66 -1.19
C ILE A 52 -9.77 -17.52 -2.02
N GLY A 53 -11.02 -17.63 -2.42
CA GLY A 53 -11.75 -16.59 -3.14
C GLY A 53 -11.82 -15.28 -2.34
N GLU A 54 -12.09 -15.34 -1.05
CA GLU A 54 -12.05 -14.16 -0.15
C GLU A 54 -10.67 -13.51 -0.14
N LYS A 55 -9.59 -14.31 0.03
CA LYS A 55 -8.22 -13.79 -0.02
C LYS A 55 -7.91 -13.14 -1.36
N LEU A 56 -8.26 -13.77 -2.46
CA LEU A 56 -8.01 -13.26 -3.81
C LEU A 56 -8.80 -11.97 -4.07
N SER A 57 -10.05 -11.88 -3.62
CA SER A 57 -10.85 -10.65 -3.69
C SER A 57 -10.14 -9.48 -3.00
N SER A 58 -9.59 -9.72 -1.80
CA SER A 58 -8.78 -8.72 -1.10
C SER A 58 -7.52 -8.34 -1.89
N THR A 59 -6.84 -9.33 -2.53
CA THR A 59 -5.66 -9.10 -3.36
C THR A 59 -5.98 -8.22 -4.57
N PHE A 60 -7.03 -8.52 -5.34
CA PHE A 60 -7.46 -7.70 -6.46
C PHE A 60 -7.77 -6.27 -6.04
N SER A 61 -8.48 -6.09 -4.92
CA SER A 61 -8.79 -4.76 -4.37
C SER A 61 -7.53 -3.99 -3.99
N SER A 62 -6.55 -4.66 -3.37
CA SER A 62 -5.22 -4.12 -3.07
C SER A 62 -4.50 -3.61 -4.32
N LEU A 63 -4.61 -4.35 -5.42
CA LEU A 63 -3.97 -4.04 -6.71
C LEU A 63 -4.81 -3.12 -7.61
N GLY A 64 -5.86 -2.49 -7.06
CA GLY A 64 -6.62 -1.44 -7.73
C GLY A 64 -7.82 -1.91 -8.56
N LEU A 65 -8.12 -3.20 -8.61
CA LEU A 65 -9.35 -3.72 -9.19
C LEU A 65 -10.41 -3.93 -8.12
N ARG A 66 -11.52 -3.21 -8.19
CA ARG A 66 -12.65 -3.49 -7.30
C ARG A 66 -13.01 -4.97 -7.36
N SER A 67 -13.14 -5.61 -6.21
CA SER A 67 -13.43 -7.04 -6.15
C SER A 67 -14.27 -7.39 -4.93
N ILE A 68 -15.11 -8.40 -5.09
CA ILE A 68 -15.94 -8.95 -4.02
C ILE A 68 -15.86 -10.49 -4.03
N PHE A 69 -16.02 -11.08 -2.87
CA PHE A 69 -16.35 -12.50 -2.76
C PHE A 69 -17.87 -12.68 -2.76
N LEU A 70 -18.36 -13.64 -3.53
CA LEU A 70 -19.76 -14.00 -3.65
C LEU A 70 -19.92 -15.49 -3.33
N HIS A 71 -20.52 -15.80 -2.16
CA HIS A 71 -20.85 -17.18 -1.84
C HIS A 71 -22.02 -17.66 -2.72
N PRO A 72 -21.90 -18.78 -3.44
CA PRO A 72 -22.91 -19.18 -4.44
C PRO A 72 -24.29 -19.46 -3.83
N THR A 73 -24.37 -19.89 -2.58
CA THR A 73 -25.65 -20.08 -1.88
C THR A 73 -26.30 -18.74 -1.55
N GLU A 74 -25.53 -17.81 -0.96
CA GLU A 74 -26.04 -16.49 -0.62
C GLU A 74 -26.45 -15.68 -1.87
N ALA A 75 -25.75 -15.91 -2.97
CA ALA A 75 -26.10 -15.33 -4.26
C ALA A 75 -27.54 -15.67 -4.67
N LEU A 76 -27.98 -16.93 -4.48
CA LEU A 76 -29.34 -17.37 -4.78
C LEU A 76 -30.38 -16.81 -3.80
N HIS A 77 -29.96 -16.23 -2.69
CA HIS A 77 -30.83 -15.63 -1.67
C HIS A 77 -30.78 -14.10 -1.65
N GLY A 78 -30.28 -13.47 -2.71
CA GLY A 78 -30.32 -12.02 -2.90
C GLY A 78 -28.98 -11.35 -3.24
N ASP A 79 -27.83 -11.94 -2.87
CA ASP A 79 -26.51 -11.35 -3.11
C ASP A 79 -26.13 -11.25 -4.61
N LEU A 80 -26.89 -11.88 -5.52
CA LEU A 80 -26.78 -11.62 -6.95
C LEU A 80 -26.96 -10.14 -7.32
N GLY A 81 -27.70 -9.38 -6.52
CA GLY A 81 -27.85 -7.93 -6.66
C GLY A 81 -26.54 -7.15 -6.55
N ARG A 82 -25.49 -7.76 -6.03
CA ARG A 82 -24.12 -7.18 -5.94
C ARG A 82 -23.33 -7.30 -7.24
N THR A 83 -23.89 -7.98 -8.24
CA THR A 83 -23.23 -8.23 -9.54
C THR A 83 -24.01 -7.60 -10.70
N SER A 84 -23.30 -7.31 -11.78
CA SER A 84 -23.86 -6.75 -13.01
C SER A 84 -23.30 -7.43 -14.26
N GLU A 85 -23.86 -7.11 -15.43
CA GLU A 85 -23.32 -7.53 -16.73
C GLU A 85 -21.95 -6.92 -17.06
N ASN A 86 -21.53 -5.90 -16.34
CA ASN A 86 -20.22 -5.24 -16.53
C ASN A 86 -19.09 -5.90 -15.71
N ASP A 87 -19.40 -6.92 -14.93
CA ASP A 87 -18.45 -7.61 -14.07
C ASP A 87 -17.82 -8.82 -14.78
N ALA A 88 -16.72 -9.31 -14.22
CA ALA A 88 -16.17 -10.64 -14.51
C ALA A 88 -16.20 -11.50 -13.24
N ILE A 89 -16.21 -12.82 -13.42
CA ILE A 89 -16.25 -13.75 -12.29
C ILE A 89 -15.20 -14.85 -12.43
N ILE A 90 -14.52 -15.17 -11.31
CA ILE A 90 -13.63 -16.31 -11.19
C ILE A 90 -14.29 -17.36 -10.28
N PHE A 91 -14.54 -18.53 -10.82
CA PHE A 91 -15.01 -19.70 -10.08
C PHE A 91 -13.82 -20.53 -9.61
N LEU A 92 -13.80 -20.86 -8.34
CA LEU A 92 -12.80 -21.77 -7.74
C LEU A 92 -13.49 -23.09 -7.37
N SER A 93 -13.12 -24.17 -8.05
CA SER A 93 -13.73 -25.50 -7.82
C SER A 93 -12.79 -26.63 -8.19
N LYS A 94 -12.20 -27.33 -7.20
CA LYS A 94 -11.34 -28.48 -7.44
C LYS A 94 -12.05 -29.54 -8.32
N SER A 95 -13.30 -29.87 -8.01
CA SER A 95 -14.07 -30.90 -8.74
C SER A 95 -14.55 -30.45 -10.13
N GLY A 96 -14.63 -29.12 -10.36
CA GLY A 96 -15.26 -28.55 -11.57
C GLY A 96 -16.77 -28.83 -11.69
N THR A 97 -17.42 -29.34 -10.62
CA THR A 97 -18.85 -29.72 -10.61
C THR A 97 -19.57 -29.30 -9.32
N THR A 98 -19.03 -28.36 -8.56
CA THR A 98 -19.63 -27.87 -7.30
C THR A 98 -21.09 -27.50 -7.53
N SER A 99 -22.01 -28.19 -6.86
CA SER A 99 -23.45 -28.11 -7.09
C SER A 99 -24.01 -26.69 -6.87
N GLU A 100 -23.52 -25.98 -5.89
CA GLU A 100 -23.93 -24.62 -5.56
C GLU A 100 -23.57 -23.63 -6.67
N ILE A 101 -22.37 -23.77 -7.24
CA ILE A 101 -21.92 -22.97 -8.38
C ILE A 101 -22.78 -23.30 -9.61
N MET A 102 -23.01 -24.57 -9.88
CA MET A 102 -23.83 -25.00 -11.02
C MET A 102 -25.28 -24.48 -10.94
N LYS A 103 -25.86 -24.45 -9.75
CA LYS A 103 -27.20 -23.88 -9.52
C LYS A 103 -27.23 -22.37 -9.73
N LEU A 104 -26.14 -21.67 -9.43
CA LEU A 104 -26.02 -20.21 -9.58
C LEU A 104 -25.86 -19.79 -11.05
N MET A 105 -25.11 -20.54 -11.85
CA MET A 105 -24.71 -20.17 -13.21
C MET A 105 -25.82 -19.70 -14.14
N PRO A 106 -27.04 -20.30 -14.17
CA PRO A 106 -28.12 -19.84 -15.03
C PRO A 106 -28.66 -18.44 -14.72
N PHE A 107 -28.43 -17.96 -13.49
CA PHE A 107 -28.94 -16.66 -13.03
C PHE A 107 -27.93 -15.52 -13.17
N LEU A 108 -26.66 -15.82 -13.53
CA LEU A 108 -25.62 -14.82 -13.69
C LEU A 108 -25.84 -13.97 -14.95
N ARG A 109 -25.84 -12.65 -14.77
CA ARG A 109 -25.90 -11.69 -15.89
C ARG A 109 -24.54 -11.52 -16.58
N ILE A 110 -23.45 -11.98 -15.95
CA ILE A 110 -22.08 -11.92 -16.49
C ILE A 110 -22.01 -12.83 -17.71
N HIS A 111 -21.57 -12.26 -18.84
CA HIS A 111 -21.43 -13.02 -20.09
C HIS A 111 -20.40 -14.14 -19.94
N LYS A 112 -20.59 -15.22 -20.70
CA LYS A 112 -19.71 -16.40 -20.65
C LYS A 112 -18.23 -16.06 -20.88
N ASP A 113 -17.93 -15.15 -21.78
CA ASP A 113 -16.55 -14.75 -22.11
C ASP A 113 -15.85 -14.04 -20.95
N HIS A 114 -16.60 -13.51 -19.98
CA HIS A 114 -16.07 -12.87 -18.76
C HIS A 114 -16.13 -13.78 -17.53
N ARG A 115 -16.43 -15.07 -17.74
CA ARG A 115 -16.38 -16.09 -16.69
C ARG A 115 -15.06 -16.86 -16.81
N ILE A 116 -14.36 -16.98 -15.70
CA ILE A 116 -13.06 -17.63 -15.56
C ILE A 116 -13.23 -18.80 -14.60
N ALA A 117 -12.69 -19.95 -14.92
CA ALA A 117 -12.69 -21.12 -14.04
C ALA A 117 -11.27 -21.48 -13.60
N LEU A 118 -11.05 -21.66 -12.29
CA LEU A 118 -9.88 -22.31 -11.72
C LEU A 118 -10.34 -23.70 -11.24
N VAL A 119 -10.08 -24.73 -12.03
CA VAL A 119 -10.64 -26.07 -11.80
C VAL A 119 -9.58 -27.16 -11.89
N GLY A 120 -9.83 -28.28 -11.22
CA GLY A 120 -8.95 -29.45 -11.28
C GLY A 120 -9.24 -30.38 -12.47
N ASP A 121 -10.25 -30.10 -13.30
CA ASP A 121 -10.56 -30.90 -14.48
C ASP A 121 -11.31 -30.04 -15.51
N LEU A 122 -10.65 -29.74 -16.62
CA LEU A 122 -11.20 -28.93 -17.72
C LEU A 122 -12.37 -29.59 -18.46
N SER A 123 -12.55 -30.90 -18.33
CA SER A 123 -13.68 -31.63 -18.95
C SER A 123 -15.02 -31.40 -18.25
N LYS A 124 -15.01 -30.81 -17.07
CA LYS A 124 -16.18 -30.66 -16.20
C LYS A 124 -17.03 -29.44 -16.55
N ALA A 125 -18.25 -29.44 -16.01
CA ALA A 125 -19.31 -28.52 -16.35
C ALA A 125 -18.91 -27.04 -16.10
N ILE A 126 -18.29 -26.70 -14.97
CA ILE A 126 -17.91 -25.32 -14.66
C ILE A 126 -16.95 -24.77 -15.71
N ALA A 127 -15.93 -25.55 -16.12
CA ALA A 127 -15.00 -25.12 -17.17
C ALA A 127 -15.71 -24.86 -18.51
N LYS A 128 -16.67 -25.71 -18.89
CA LYS A 128 -17.43 -25.58 -20.14
C LYS A 128 -18.34 -24.35 -20.18
N GLU A 129 -18.79 -23.88 -19.03
CA GLU A 129 -19.64 -22.69 -18.88
C GLU A 129 -18.84 -21.38 -18.73
N CYS A 130 -17.51 -21.43 -18.83
CA CYS A 130 -16.62 -20.29 -18.77
C CYS A 130 -15.92 -20.04 -20.11
N GLY A 131 -15.62 -18.79 -20.44
CA GLY A 131 -14.83 -18.39 -21.61
C GLY A 131 -13.36 -18.70 -21.47
N ILE A 132 -12.87 -18.75 -20.20
CA ILE A 132 -11.49 -19.09 -19.83
C ILE A 132 -11.52 -20.14 -18.73
N ALA A 133 -10.71 -21.18 -18.85
CA ALA A 133 -10.57 -22.17 -17.79
C ALA A 133 -9.09 -22.54 -17.63
N PHE A 134 -8.57 -22.36 -16.43
CA PHE A 134 -7.21 -22.72 -16.04
C PHE A 134 -7.22 -24.09 -15.37
N ASP A 135 -6.34 -24.97 -15.83
CA ASP A 135 -6.11 -26.27 -15.21
C ASP A 135 -5.30 -26.09 -13.92
N CYS A 136 -5.99 -26.22 -12.79
CA CYS A 136 -5.41 -26.23 -11.45
C CYS A 136 -5.40 -27.65 -10.86
N SER A 137 -5.36 -28.70 -11.71
CA SER A 137 -5.33 -30.07 -11.25
C SER A 137 -4.03 -30.37 -10.50
N VAL A 138 -4.12 -31.27 -9.54
CA VAL A 138 -3.00 -31.78 -8.77
C VAL A 138 -2.99 -33.31 -8.81
N GLU A 139 -1.83 -33.92 -8.70
CA GLU A 139 -1.69 -35.36 -8.68
C GLU A 139 -2.39 -35.97 -7.46
N ARG A 140 -2.16 -35.32 -6.30
CA ARG A 140 -2.79 -35.70 -5.02
C ARG A 140 -2.75 -34.55 -4.02
N GLU A 141 -3.56 -34.64 -2.99
CA GLU A 141 -3.43 -33.78 -1.83
C GLU A 141 -2.26 -34.24 -0.95
N ALA A 142 -1.67 -33.27 -0.22
CA ALA A 142 -0.52 -33.58 0.63
C ALA A 142 -0.90 -34.26 1.96
N CYS A 143 -2.17 -34.34 2.31
CA CYS A 143 -2.62 -35.03 3.51
C CYS A 143 -2.58 -36.55 3.33
N ILE A 144 -2.48 -37.29 4.46
CA ILE A 144 -2.27 -38.76 4.47
C ILE A 144 -3.36 -39.51 3.67
N ASN A 145 -4.59 -39.01 3.71
CA ASN A 145 -5.74 -39.70 3.10
C ASN A 145 -6.14 -39.11 1.74
N ASP A 146 -5.38 -38.19 1.18
CA ASP A 146 -5.70 -37.49 -0.08
C ASP A 146 -7.10 -36.81 -0.08
N LEU A 147 -7.57 -36.34 1.07
CA LEU A 147 -8.93 -35.77 1.24
C LEU A 147 -8.95 -34.27 1.54
N ALA A 148 -8.07 -33.83 2.43
CA ALA A 148 -8.06 -32.45 2.84
C ALA A 148 -7.44 -31.55 1.75
N PRO A 149 -8.15 -30.51 1.28
CA PRO A 149 -7.61 -29.57 0.30
C PRO A 149 -6.35 -28.88 0.84
N THR A 150 -5.20 -29.22 0.29
CA THR A 150 -3.86 -28.71 0.61
C THR A 150 -3.18 -28.28 -0.68
N THR A 151 -2.62 -29.21 -1.43
CA THR A 151 -1.94 -28.95 -2.71
C THR A 151 -2.85 -28.25 -3.71
N SER A 152 -4.11 -28.71 -3.85
CA SER A 152 -5.10 -28.06 -4.74
C SER A 152 -5.42 -26.63 -4.31
N SER A 153 -5.46 -26.36 -3.01
CA SER A 153 -5.69 -25.02 -2.46
C SER A 153 -4.51 -24.09 -2.76
N THR A 154 -3.29 -24.57 -2.61
CA THR A 154 -2.06 -23.84 -2.89
C THR A 154 -1.95 -23.46 -4.37
N VAL A 155 -2.24 -24.43 -5.27
CA VAL A 155 -2.24 -24.17 -6.72
C VAL A 155 -3.31 -23.14 -7.12
N ALA A 156 -4.54 -23.27 -6.62
CA ALA A 156 -5.62 -22.33 -6.93
C ALA A 156 -5.29 -20.91 -6.43
N LEU A 157 -4.68 -20.81 -5.25
CA LEU A 157 -4.22 -19.53 -4.71
C LEU A 157 -3.12 -18.91 -5.57
N ALA A 158 -2.09 -19.69 -5.92
CA ALA A 158 -0.98 -19.22 -6.75
C ALA A 158 -1.45 -18.75 -8.13
N MET A 159 -2.38 -19.49 -8.76
CA MET A 159 -2.99 -19.10 -10.03
C MET A 159 -3.78 -17.79 -9.90
N GLY A 160 -4.60 -17.67 -8.86
CA GLY A 160 -5.36 -16.46 -8.61
C GLY A 160 -4.48 -15.24 -8.36
N ASP A 161 -3.38 -15.38 -7.60
CA ASP A 161 -2.39 -14.33 -7.40
C ASP A 161 -1.68 -13.97 -8.71
N ALA A 162 -1.37 -14.94 -9.57
CA ALA A 162 -0.80 -14.68 -10.89
C ALA A 162 -1.74 -13.86 -11.79
N ILE A 163 -3.05 -14.16 -11.75
CA ILE A 163 -4.07 -13.38 -12.46
C ILE A 163 -4.16 -11.95 -11.91
N ALA A 164 -4.14 -11.79 -10.58
CA ALA A 164 -4.21 -10.47 -9.95
C ALA A 164 -2.98 -9.60 -10.28
N VAL A 165 -1.77 -10.18 -10.28
CA VAL A 165 -0.54 -9.48 -10.69
C VAL A 165 -0.52 -9.20 -12.20
N ALA A 166 -1.12 -10.06 -13.03
CA ALA A 166 -1.29 -9.78 -14.46
C ALA A 166 -2.17 -8.53 -14.67
N TYR A 167 -3.24 -8.36 -13.88
CA TYR A 167 -4.04 -7.13 -13.89
C TYR A 167 -3.23 -5.90 -13.44
N GLU A 168 -2.46 -6.01 -12.37
CA GLU A 168 -1.56 -4.93 -11.91
C GLU A 168 -0.63 -4.45 -13.04
N LYS A 169 -0.03 -5.39 -13.77
CA LYS A 169 0.82 -5.08 -14.93
C LYS A 169 0.04 -4.45 -16.07
N PHE A 170 -1.17 -4.93 -16.33
CA PHE A 170 -2.04 -4.40 -17.38
C PHE A 170 -2.39 -2.94 -17.15
N VAL A 171 -2.74 -2.55 -15.92
CA VAL A 171 -3.09 -1.15 -15.59
C VAL A 171 -1.87 -0.28 -15.30
N GLY A 172 -0.68 -0.87 -15.16
CA GLY A 172 0.54 -0.13 -14.81
C GLY A 172 0.45 0.53 -13.43
N LEU A 173 -0.07 -0.19 -12.42
CA LEU A 173 -0.25 0.36 -11.07
C LEU A 173 1.07 0.87 -10.50
N SER A 174 1.15 2.17 -10.22
CA SER A 174 2.31 2.78 -9.60
C SER A 174 2.36 2.52 -8.08
N LYS A 175 3.52 2.77 -7.46
CA LYS A 175 3.65 2.71 -6.00
C LYS A 175 2.71 3.67 -5.29
N GLU A 176 2.50 4.84 -5.88
CA GLU A 176 1.58 5.87 -5.40
C GLU A 176 0.13 5.39 -5.50
N GLY A 177 -0.25 4.77 -6.61
CA GLY A 177 -1.56 4.14 -6.81
C GLY A 177 -1.82 3.02 -5.79
N PHE A 178 -0.81 2.17 -5.54
CA PHE A 178 -0.89 1.14 -4.51
C PHE A 178 -1.07 1.73 -3.09
N ALA A 179 -0.36 2.82 -2.79
CA ALA A 179 -0.42 3.49 -1.49
C ALA A 179 -1.81 4.06 -1.17
N ILE A 180 -2.55 4.52 -2.19
CA ILE A 180 -3.93 5.02 -2.04
C ILE A 180 -4.83 3.95 -1.42
N ASN A 181 -4.63 2.68 -1.81
CA ASN A 181 -5.40 1.55 -1.27
C ASN A 181 -4.88 1.05 0.09
N HIS A 182 -3.71 1.55 0.55
CA HIS A 182 -3.05 1.12 1.79
C HIS A 182 -2.67 2.30 2.70
N PRO A 183 -3.57 3.24 3.01
CA PRO A 183 -3.22 4.50 3.69
C PRO A 183 -2.64 4.30 5.09
N GLY A 184 -3.01 3.23 5.79
CA GLY A 184 -2.52 2.91 7.14
C GLY A 184 -1.19 2.16 7.18
N GLY A 185 -0.72 1.63 6.05
CA GLY A 185 0.54 0.90 5.97
C GLY A 185 1.76 1.83 5.92
N LYS A 186 2.94 1.31 6.30
CA LYS A 186 4.21 2.06 6.24
C LYS A 186 4.46 2.66 4.86
N LEU A 187 4.22 1.88 3.80
CA LEU A 187 4.36 2.35 2.42
C LEU A 187 3.33 3.45 2.09
N GLY A 188 2.07 3.29 2.52
CA GLY A 188 1.03 4.29 2.32
C GLY A 188 1.39 5.62 2.95
N LYS A 189 1.77 5.60 4.24
CA LYS A 189 2.23 6.80 4.96
C LYS A 189 3.39 7.49 4.24
N SER A 190 4.41 6.72 3.84
CA SER A 190 5.62 7.26 3.20
C SER A 190 5.37 7.96 1.86
N LEU A 191 4.30 7.60 1.16
CA LEU A 191 3.95 8.12 -0.16
C LEU A 191 2.80 9.15 -0.15
N THR A 192 2.11 9.32 0.98
CA THR A 192 0.96 10.24 1.06
C THR A 192 1.08 11.31 2.13
N MET A 193 1.77 11.04 3.24
CA MET A 193 1.87 11.96 4.36
C MET A 193 2.79 13.13 4.04
N LYS A 194 2.31 14.34 4.27
CA LYS A 194 3.03 15.59 3.99
C LYS A 194 3.68 16.15 5.25
N VAL A 195 4.66 16.99 5.06
CA VAL A 195 5.34 17.72 6.15
C VAL A 195 4.33 18.46 7.03
N ARG A 196 3.32 19.11 6.45
CA ARG A 196 2.28 19.86 7.20
C ARG A 196 1.46 18.99 8.16
N ASP A 197 1.40 17.67 7.92
CA ASP A 197 0.61 16.77 8.75
C ASP A 197 1.33 16.38 10.05
N LEU A 198 2.65 16.61 10.11
CA LEU A 198 3.54 16.23 11.23
C LEU A 198 4.36 17.38 11.81
N MET A 199 4.40 18.54 11.15
CA MET A 199 5.21 19.66 11.62
C MET A 199 4.62 20.29 12.88
N TRP A 200 5.48 20.88 13.66
CA TRP A 200 5.14 21.80 14.74
C TRP A 200 4.79 23.15 14.12
N PRO A 201 3.56 23.64 14.27
CA PRO A 201 3.15 24.89 13.62
C PRO A 201 3.83 26.11 14.25
N LEU A 202 3.80 27.23 13.54
CA LEU A 202 4.39 28.51 13.93
C LEU A 202 4.05 28.90 15.38
N LYS A 203 2.79 28.76 15.78
CA LYS A 203 2.31 29.11 17.15
C LYS A 203 2.95 28.30 18.27
N GLU A 204 3.42 27.10 17.98
CA GLU A 204 4.04 26.17 18.93
C GLU A 204 5.57 26.20 18.83
N SER A 205 6.12 26.86 17.83
CA SER A 205 7.55 26.97 17.58
C SER A 205 8.20 28.00 18.52
N PRO A 206 9.42 27.75 19.03
CA PRO A 206 10.20 28.79 19.73
C PRO A 206 10.71 29.81 18.73
N ILE A 207 10.47 31.10 19.01
CA ILE A 207 10.77 32.21 18.10
C ILE A 207 11.31 33.40 18.89
N LEU A 208 12.43 33.96 18.43
CA LEU A 208 12.99 35.22 18.94
C LEU A 208 13.47 36.10 17.78
N THR A 209 13.75 37.36 18.09
CA THR A 209 14.40 38.30 17.14
C THR A 209 15.91 38.16 17.20
N SER A 210 16.61 38.59 16.14
CA SER A 210 18.08 38.47 16.02
C SER A 210 18.86 39.30 17.06
N GLU A 211 18.24 40.33 17.63
CA GLU A 211 18.82 41.16 18.68
C GLU A 211 18.82 40.53 20.08
N LYS A 212 17.98 39.52 20.31
CA LYS A 212 17.92 38.75 21.55
C LYS A 212 19.24 38.03 21.82
N LEU A 213 19.54 37.83 23.10
CA LEU A 213 20.79 37.22 23.51
C LEU A 213 20.67 35.68 23.57
N LEU A 214 21.80 35.01 23.51
CA LEU A 214 21.83 33.54 23.57
C LEU A 214 21.17 32.99 24.83
N LYS A 215 21.30 33.66 25.98
CA LYS A 215 20.61 33.27 27.23
C LYS A 215 19.09 33.27 27.09
N ASP A 216 18.52 34.22 26.32
CA ASP A 216 17.08 34.29 26.06
C ASP A 216 16.65 33.09 25.22
N ALA A 217 17.48 32.68 24.24
CA ALA A 217 17.21 31.50 23.41
C ALA A 217 17.25 30.19 24.24
N VAL A 218 18.17 30.07 25.19
CA VAL A 218 18.22 28.90 26.09
C VAL A 218 16.93 28.79 26.91
N LEU A 219 16.41 29.93 27.42
CA LEU A 219 15.14 29.95 28.14
C LEU A 219 13.94 29.59 27.27
N GLU A 220 13.83 30.18 26.08
CA GLU A 220 12.73 29.91 25.15
C GLU A 220 12.74 28.44 24.70
N MET A 221 13.90 27.88 24.37
CA MET A 221 14.06 26.49 23.97
C MET A 221 13.82 25.51 25.12
N THR A 222 13.98 25.93 26.36
CA THR A 222 13.63 25.13 27.56
C THR A 222 12.10 25.10 27.70
N ASN A 223 11.43 26.23 27.50
CA ASN A 223 9.99 26.33 27.61
C ASN A 223 9.27 25.60 26.45
N LYS A 224 9.88 25.55 25.27
CA LYS A 224 9.39 24.84 24.09
C LYS A 224 10.47 23.88 23.60
N PRO A 225 10.51 22.63 24.11
CA PRO A 225 11.60 21.68 23.89
C PRO A 225 11.57 21.05 22.51
N LEU A 226 11.81 21.84 21.48
CA LEU A 226 11.80 21.42 20.09
C LEU A 226 13.21 21.13 19.54
N GLY A 227 14.27 21.58 20.24
CA GLY A 227 15.67 21.39 19.87
C GLY A 227 16.17 22.40 18.84
N ALA A 228 15.31 23.31 18.39
CA ALA A 228 15.65 24.42 17.51
C ALA A 228 14.79 25.65 17.80
N LEU A 229 15.27 26.83 17.41
CA LEU A 229 14.61 28.11 17.57
C LEU A 229 14.70 28.86 16.23
N ALA A 230 13.57 29.44 15.78
CA ALA A 230 13.53 30.31 14.63
C ALA A 230 13.90 31.75 15.03
N VAL A 231 14.83 32.35 14.30
CA VAL A 231 15.12 33.77 14.42
C VAL A 231 14.34 34.52 13.35
N MET A 232 13.47 35.45 13.79
CA MET A 232 12.59 36.19 12.89
C MET A 232 12.72 37.69 13.11
N ASP A 233 12.93 38.44 12.03
CA ASP A 233 12.99 39.89 12.06
C ASP A 233 11.93 40.44 11.11
N ASN A 234 11.13 41.43 11.56
CA ASN A 234 10.07 42.02 10.77
C ASN A 234 9.12 41.00 10.11
N ASN A 235 8.77 39.95 10.84
CA ASN A 235 7.95 38.82 10.37
C ASN A 235 8.58 38.02 9.22
N LYS A 236 9.88 38.13 8.99
CA LYS A 236 10.64 37.31 8.04
C LYS A 236 11.59 36.37 8.76
N PHE A 237 11.73 35.20 8.23
CA PHE A 237 12.71 34.21 8.75
C PHE A 237 14.13 34.69 8.44
N SER A 238 14.93 34.87 9.48
CA SER A 238 16.33 35.37 9.38
C SER A 238 17.34 34.25 9.60
N GLY A 239 16.96 33.17 10.29
CA GLY A 239 17.86 32.04 10.57
C GLY A 239 17.30 31.07 11.59
N ILE A 240 18.10 30.06 11.87
CA ILE A 240 17.83 29.01 12.89
C ILE A 240 18.95 28.94 13.90
N LEU A 241 18.60 28.68 15.15
CA LEU A 241 19.54 28.28 16.21
C LEU A 241 19.18 26.86 16.67
N VAL A 242 20.15 25.96 16.75
CA VAL A 242 19.95 24.62 17.28
C VAL A 242 20.83 24.39 18.54
N GLU A 243 20.50 23.36 19.36
CA GLU A 243 21.28 23.06 20.57
C GLU A 243 22.77 22.89 20.29
N GLY A 244 23.15 22.38 19.13
CA GLY A 244 24.54 22.24 18.72
C GLY A 244 25.26 23.59 18.60
N ASP A 245 24.56 24.63 18.15
CA ASP A 245 25.13 25.99 18.03
C ASP A 245 25.37 26.59 19.41
N ILE A 246 24.41 26.40 20.32
CA ILE A 246 24.54 26.84 21.72
C ILE A 246 25.77 26.21 22.38
N ARG A 247 25.89 24.88 22.28
CA ARG A 247 27.02 24.14 22.86
C ARG A 247 28.36 24.58 22.27
N ARG A 248 28.44 24.77 20.97
CA ARG A 248 29.66 25.23 20.29
C ARG A 248 30.04 26.66 20.71
N SER A 249 29.05 27.54 20.85
CA SER A 249 29.26 28.92 21.24
C SER A 249 29.82 29.03 22.66
N ILE A 250 29.19 28.33 23.63
CA ILE A 250 29.63 28.29 25.04
C ILE A 250 31.02 27.68 25.17
N ALA A 251 31.34 26.65 24.38
CA ALA A 251 32.66 26.01 24.42
C ALA A 251 33.79 26.88 23.86
N LYS A 252 33.47 27.88 23.03
CA LYS A 252 34.46 28.76 22.40
C LYS A 252 34.75 30.05 23.17
N GLU A 253 33.76 30.59 23.91
CA GLU A 253 33.83 31.92 24.47
C GLU A 253 33.12 31.99 25.82
N GLU A 254 33.81 32.58 26.84
CA GLU A 254 33.27 32.71 28.19
C GLU A 254 31.98 33.54 28.26
N ASN A 255 31.85 34.58 27.41
CA ASN A 255 30.71 35.47 27.39
C ASN A 255 29.67 35.13 26.30
N ALA A 256 29.65 33.86 25.82
CA ALA A 256 28.76 33.45 24.75
C ALA A 256 27.26 33.74 25.02
N LEU A 257 26.83 33.65 26.30
CA LEU A 257 25.43 33.90 26.69
C LEU A 257 24.95 35.33 26.48
N GLU A 258 25.86 36.28 26.42
CA GLU A 258 25.56 37.70 26.21
C GLU A 258 25.66 38.14 24.71
N LYS A 259 25.91 37.20 23.82
CA LYS A 259 25.96 37.48 22.38
C LYS A 259 24.57 37.51 21.78
N PRO A 260 24.32 38.43 20.80
CA PRO A 260 23.10 38.49 20.05
C PRO A 260 22.99 37.27 19.12
N LEU A 261 21.76 36.81 18.89
CA LEU A 261 21.48 35.63 18.04
C LEU A 261 21.97 35.80 16.61
N SER A 262 22.00 37.04 16.09
CA SER A 262 22.51 37.38 14.77
C SER A 262 23.97 36.96 14.51
N GLU A 263 24.78 36.76 15.55
CA GLU A 263 26.17 36.32 15.48
C GLU A 263 26.32 34.79 15.50
N ILE A 264 25.33 34.09 16.03
CA ILE A 264 25.41 32.66 16.36
C ILE A 264 24.53 31.81 15.42
N MET A 265 23.38 32.36 14.99
CA MET A 265 22.41 31.65 14.16
C MET A 265 22.97 31.20 12.81
N THR A 266 22.45 30.13 12.29
CA THR A 266 22.65 29.72 10.90
C THR A 266 21.66 30.50 10.02
N LYS A 267 22.15 31.40 9.14
CA LYS A 267 21.35 32.33 8.33
C LYS A 267 20.66 31.65 7.14
N GLU A 268 21.30 30.66 6.53
CA GLU A 268 20.78 29.92 5.38
C GLU A 268 20.71 28.43 5.69
N PRO A 269 19.77 28.01 6.54
CA PRO A 269 19.62 26.60 6.85
C PRO A 269 19.01 25.84 5.68
N LYS A 270 19.22 24.52 5.67
CA LYS A 270 18.38 23.64 4.87
C LYS A 270 16.95 23.72 5.37
N TYR A 271 15.98 23.75 4.49
CA TYR A 271 14.55 23.81 4.81
C TYR A 271 13.75 22.89 3.89
N ILE A 272 12.50 22.71 4.21
CA ILE A 272 11.53 21.96 3.41
C ILE A 272 10.22 22.72 3.34
N THR A 273 9.40 22.46 2.30
CA THR A 273 8.06 23.08 2.19
C THR A 273 7.00 22.19 2.86
N SER A 274 5.90 22.79 3.31
CA SER A 274 4.83 22.09 4.00
C SER A 274 4.08 21.07 3.09
N ASN A 275 4.16 21.24 1.78
CA ASN A 275 3.50 20.38 0.81
C ASN A 275 4.35 19.19 0.34
N GLU A 276 5.65 19.17 0.66
CA GLU A 276 6.53 18.04 0.35
C GLU A 276 6.19 16.82 1.23
N LEU A 277 6.64 15.64 0.80
CA LEU A 277 6.40 14.41 1.56
C LEU A 277 7.24 14.40 2.85
N ALA A 278 6.65 13.88 3.91
CA ALA A 278 7.33 13.67 5.19
C ALA A 278 8.59 12.77 5.04
N MET A 279 8.54 11.80 4.12
CA MET A 279 9.68 10.95 3.78
C MET A 279 10.85 11.74 3.17
N ASP A 280 10.57 12.79 2.40
CA ASP A 280 11.62 13.61 1.80
C ASP A 280 12.28 14.50 2.86
N ALA A 281 11.51 14.95 3.87
CA ALA A 281 12.09 15.60 5.05
C ALA A 281 13.07 14.67 5.78
N LEU A 282 12.69 13.41 6.00
CA LEU A 282 13.57 12.43 6.65
C LEU A 282 14.85 12.20 5.84
N LYS A 283 14.76 11.98 4.54
CA LYS A 283 15.93 11.83 3.65
C LYS A 283 16.86 13.04 3.71
N LEU A 284 16.27 14.26 3.66
CA LEU A 284 17.05 15.50 3.74
C LEU A 284 17.79 15.63 5.08
N MET A 285 17.14 15.23 6.17
CA MET A 285 17.74 15.20 7.51
C MET A 285 18.89 14.20 7.60
N GLU A 286 18.72 12.97 7.11
CA GLU A 286 19.73 11.92 7.12
C GLU A 286 20.96 12.31 6.28
N GLN A 287 20.75 12.79 5.06
CA GLN A 287 21.82 13.20 4.16
C GLN A 287 22.68 14.33 4.71
N ASN A 288 22.06 15.25 5.46
CA ASN A 288 22.76 16.40 6.02
C ASN A 288 23.12 16.25 7.52
N LYS A 289 22.81 15.10 8.14
CA LYS A 289 23.03 14.81 9.57
C LYS A 289 22.42 15.87 10.49
N ILE A 290 21.19 16.29 10.18
CA ILE A 290 20.40 17.25 10.95
C ILE A 290 19.12 16.59 11.46
N TYR A 291 18.60 17.08 12.57
CA TYR A 291 17.48 16.45 13.27
C TYR A 291 16.21 17.30 13.28
N VAL A 292 16.32 18.57 12.85
CA VAL A 292 15.21 19.51 12.76
C VAL A 292 15.38 20.32 11.47
N LEU A 293 14.29 20.51 10.73
CA LEU A 293 14.22 21.39 9.58
C LEU A 293 13.20 22.47 9.81
N PRO A 294 13.50 23.75 9.48
CA PRO A 294 12.49 24.77 9.35
C PRO A 294 11.61 24.44 8.13
N VAL A 295 10.30 24.63 8.29
CA VAL A 295 9.32 24.51 7.22
C VAL A 295 9.05 25.90 6.67
N ILE A 296 9.40 26.13 5.40
CA ILE A 296 9.31 27.44 4.75
C ILE A 296 8.62 27.25 3.40
N THR A 297 7.45 27.87 3.23
CA THR A 297 6.69 27.83 1.97
C THR A 297 6.51 29.26 1.46
N ASP A 298 6.84 29.50 0.19
CA ASP A 298 6.75 30.83 -0.43
C ASP A 298 7.46 31.94 0.36
N GLY A 299 8.61 31.59 0.96
CA GLY A 299 9.42 32.51 1.77
C GLY A 299 8.86 32.79 3.16
N LYS A 300 7.79 32.15 3.57
CA LYS A 300 7.17 32.28 4.90
C LYS A 300 7.53 31.08 5.79
N PHE A 301 7.99 31.36 6.98
CA PHE A 301 8.21 30.34 7.99
C PHE A 301 6.87 29.87 8.55
N GLU A 302 6.61 28.56 8.48
CA GLU A 302 5.36 27.92 8.94
C GLU A 302 5.55 27.10 10.22
N GLY A 303 6.78 26.70 10.54
CA GLY A 303 7.07 25.91 11.72
C GLY A 303 8.31 25.04 11.58
N PHE A 304 8.35 23.96 12.33
CA PHE A 304 9.46 23.00 12.34
C PHE A 304 8.98 21.57 12.14
N ILE A 305 9.80 20.73 11.49
CA ILE A 305 9.63 19.28 11.49
C ILE A 305 10.85 18.61 12.09
N ARG A 306 10.66 17.61 12.96
CA ARG A 306 11.75 16.89 13.66
C ARG A 306 11.84 15.46 13.18
N MET A 307 13.06 14.94 13.10
CA MET A 307 13.32 13.53 12.82
C MET A 307 12.62 12.59 13.83
N HIS A 308 12.60 12.96 15.11
CA HIS A 308 11.94 12.18 16.14
C HIS A 308 10.44 11.96 15.87
N ASP A 309 9.74 13.00 15.40
CA ASP A 309 8.31 12.91 15.13
C ASP A 309 8.03 12.05 13.88
N LEU A 310 8.90 12.12 12.88
CA LEU A 310 8.86 11.25 11.70
C LEU A 310 9.04 9.77 12.10
N LEU A 311 10.09 9.47 12.88
CA LEU A 311 10.37 8.10 13.34
C LEU A 311 9.25 7.54 14.22
N LYS A 312 8.62 8.37 15.07
CA LYS A 312 7.47 7.98 15.91
C LYS A 312 6.25 7.58 15.08
N GLU A 313 6.05 8.20 13.91
CA GLU A 313 4.99 7.84 12.97
C GLU A 313 5.29 6.59 12.13
N GLY A 314 6.51 6.04 12.25
CA GLY A 314 6.91 4.78 11.64
C GLY A 314 7.59 4.93 10.26
N PHE A 315 8.14 6.12 9.98
CA PHE A 315 9.02 6.36 8.82
C PHE A 315 10.37 5.68 8.97
#